data_70b54b12df8bccfd350d4fb27f34fddf
#
_entry.id   70b54b12df8bccfd350d4fb27f34fddf
#
_cell.length_a   1.000
_cell.length_b   1.000
_cell.length_c   1.000
_cell.angle_alpha   90.00
_cell.angle_beta   90.00
_cell.angle_gamma   90.00
#
_symmetry.space_group_name_H-M   'P 1'
#
loop_
_entity.id
_entity.type
_entity.pdbx_description
1 polymer ?
#
loop_
_entity_poly.entity_id
_entity_poly.type
_entity_poly.pdbx_seq_one_letter_code
_entity_poly.pdbx_strand_id
1 'polypeptide(L)'
;GRDVTLDELRAQGFKAFYVAIGCQGGRLAGIPGEDAEDVTVAVDFLREVNSGKIDALPGRTIVVGGGNVAIDVARNACRLGSEHVEMFCLESEVKMPASEEERREAIEDGAHISCGWGPKEIHLDEAGRVCGITFKRCTRVFDDEGRFAPEYDENDLRRVDADRVVMSIGQSIVWGDLLAGSKVELGRSQGALADPQTYQTAEPDIFVGGDVYTGPRFAIDAIAAGKEGAISLHRFVQKATLTIGRNRRQFVELDKENALIPVGFDNTPRQQIGYNEALRRTFRDERIAFTAQQVQKETARCLSCGASVVDPNKCIGCGVCTTKCAFDAIHLHRERPECTHMIPAEDKMKAILPYMVKREIKIRKAGKK
;
A
#
# COMPACT_ATOMS: atom_id res chain seq x y z
N GLY A 1 -8.38 6.01 -22.30
CA GLY A 1 -8.84 5.20 -23.45
C GLY A 1 -10.23 5.58 -23.94
N ARG A 2 -11.15 5.99 -23.07
CA ARG A 2 -12.53 6.29 -23.48
C ARG A 2 -12.73 7.77 -23.81
N ASP A 3 -12.39 8.66 -22.90
CA ASP A 3 -12.57 10.11 -23.08
C ASP A 3 -11.39 10.76 -23.78
N VAL A 4 -10.21 10.17 -23.62
CA VAL A 4 -8.95 10.57 -24.24
C VAL A 4 -8.04 9.36 -24.43
N THR A 5 -7.33 9.29 -25.53
CA THR A 5 -6.38 8.23 -25.84
C THR A 5 -4.93 8.69 -25.59
N LEU A 6 -4.00 7.74 -25.46
CA LEU A 6 -2.58 8.06 -25.34
C LEU A 6 -2.05 8.80 -26.57
N ASP A 7 -2.56 8.46 -27.76
CA ASP A 7 -2.14 9.11 -29.02
C ASP A 7 -2.62 10.57 -29.11
N GLU A 8 -3.83 10.84 -28.64
CA GLU A 8 -4.32 12.23 -28.53
C GLU A 8 -3.49 13.04 -27.54
N LEU A 9 -3.08 12.45 -26.44
CA LEU A 9 -2.17 13.11 -25.49
C LEU A 9 -0.77 13.33 -26.10
N ARG A 10 -0.25 12.37 -26.87
CA ARG A 10 1.01 12.54 -27.62
C ARG A 10 0.90 13.70 -28.61
N ALA A 11 -0.23 13.80 -29.33
CA ALA A 11 -0.49 14.90 -30.24
C ALA A 11 -0.55 16.27 -29.53
N GLN A 12 -1.02 16.32 -28.28
CA GLN A 12 -1.01 17.51 -27.45
C GLN A 12 0.38 17.87 -26.89
N GLY A 13 1.39 17.02 -27.13
CA GLY A 13 2.79 17.27 -26.77
C GLY A 13 3.28 16.58 -25.50
N PHE A 14 2.48 15.73 -24.84
CA PHE A 14 2.97 14.88 -23.77
C PHE A 14 4.02 13.90 -24.27
N LYS A 15 5.11 13.75 -23.55
CA LYS A 15 6.30 13.00 -23.99
C LYS A 15 6.47 11.65 -23.32
N ALA A 16 5.82 11.45 -22.18
CA ALA A 16 5.86 10.19 -21.47
C ALA A 16 4.64 10.06 -20.54
N PHE A 17 4.29 8.82 -20.21
CA PHE A 17 3.09 8.46 -19.47
C PHE A 17 3.45 7.52 -18.34
N TYR A 18 2.91 7.77 -17.16
CA TYR A 18 3.00 6.85 -16.02
C TYR A 18 1.60 6.29 -15.72
N VAL A 19 1.41 5.00 -15.96
CA VAL A 19 0.13 4.35 -15.77
C VAL A 19 0.09 3.67 -14.40
N ALA A 20 -0.83 4.12 -13.56
CA ALA A 20 -1.01 3.66 -12.18
C ALA A 20 -2.49 3.60 -11.81
N ILE A 21 -3.30 2.94 -12.65
CA ILE A 21 -4.77 2.88 -12.51
C ILE A 21 -5.24 1.91 -11.42
N GLY A 22 -4.33 1.14 -10.81
CA GLY A 22 -4.67 0.17 -9.75
C GLY A 22 -5.48 -1.03 -10.24
N CYS A 23 -6.03 -1.78 -9.29
CA CYS A 23 -6.91 -2.92 -9.54
C CYS A 23 -8.35 -2.55 -9.16
N GLN A 24 -9.10 -2.01 -10.12
CA GLN A 24 -10.45 -1.45 -9.90
C GLN A 24 -11.59 -2.43 -10.18
N GLY A 25 -11.30 -3.62 -10.71
CA GLY A 25 -12.28 -4.68 -10.94
C GLY A 25 -12.30 -5.69 -9.81
N GLY A 26 -13.48 -6.18 -9.48
CA GLY A 26 -13.63 -7.35 -8.61
C GLY A 26 -13.61 -8.65 -9.40
N ARG A 27 -13.61 -9.76 -8.68
CA ARG A 27 -13.72 -11.11 -9.26
C ARG A 27 -14.94 -11.81 -8.70
N LEU A 28 -15.57 -12.61 -9.57
CA LEU A 28 -16.64 -13.52 -9.24
C LEU A 28 -16.11 -14.96 -9.22
N ALA A 29 -16.80 -15.85 -8.52
CA ALA A 29 -16.42 -17.26 -8.40
C ALA A 29 -16.92 -18.12 -9.56
N GLY A 30 -17.86 -17.64 -10.35
CA GLY A 30 -18.51 -18.39 -11.43
C GLY A 30 -19.54 -19.39 -10.90
N ILE A 31 -20.22 -19.08 -9.81
CA ILE A 31 -21.22 -19.91 -9.17
C ILE A 31 -22.65 -19.47 -9.54
N PRO A 32 -23.65 -20.38 -9.49
CA PRO A 32 -25.05 -20.02 -9.72
C PRO A 32 -25.52 -18.92 -8.77
N GLY A 33 -26.30 -17.96 -9.29
CA GLY A 33 -26.90 -16.85 -8.53
C GLY A 33 -26.00 -15.63 -8.32
N GLU A 34 -24.77 -15.61 -8.85
CA GLU A 34 -23.85 -14.46 -8.73
C GLU A 34 -24.30 -13.22 -9.51
N ASP A 35 -25.19 -13.34 -10.44
CA ASP A 35 -25.74 -12.27 -11.28
C ASP A 35 -26.93 -11.53 -10.64
N ALA A 36 -27.35 -11.93 -9.43
CA ALA A 36 -28.42 -11.28 -8.70
C ALA A 36 -28.03 -9.85 -8.27
N GLU A 37 -29.02 -8.95 -8.20
CA GLU A 37 -28.84 -7.53 -7.84
C GLU A 37 -28.21 -7.34 -6.44
N ASP A 38 -28.54 -8.26 -5.51
CA ASP A 38 -28.01 -8.23 -4.13
C ASP A 38 -26.61 -8.85 -4.00
N VAL A 39 -25.98 -9.23 -5.12
CA VAL A 39 -24.60 -9.72 -5.16
C VAL A 39 -23.70 -8.63 -5.72
N THR A 40 -22.67 -8.26 -4.97
CA THR A 40 -21.72 -7.22 -5.38
C THR A 40 -20.28 -7.68 -5.20
N VAL A 41 -19.34 -7.07 -5.92
CA VAL A 41 -17.92 -7.27 -5.67
C VAL A 41 -17.39 -6.25 -4.66
N ALA A 42 -16.41 -6.64 -3.85
CA ALA A 42 -15.91 -5.84 -2.74
C ALA A 42 -15.48 -4.41 -3.14
N VAL A 43 -14.81 -4.28 -4.29
CA VAL A 43 -14.31 -2.97 -4.76
C VAL A 43 -15.46 -2.01 -5.05
N ASP A 44 -16.55 -2.49 -5.67
CA ASP A 44 -17.72 -1.67 -5.98
C ASP A 44 -18.50 -1.34 -4.71
N PHE A 45 -18.73 -2.32 -3.84
CA PHE A 45 -19.33 -2.11 -2.53
C PHE A 45 -18.61 -1.01 -1.73
N LEU A 46 -17.29 -1.13 -1.56
CA LEU A 46 -16.50 -0.14 -0.82
C LEU A 46 -16.49 1.24 -1.50
N ARG A 47 -16.51 1.28 -2.83
CA ARG A 47 -16.63 2.54 -3.58
C ARG A 47 -17.97 3.23 -3.31
N GLU A 48 -19.06 2.47 -3.31
CA GLU A 48 -20.39 3.00 -3.06
C GLU A 48 -20.58 3.47 -1.63
N VAL A 49 -20.07 2.73 -0.65
CA VAL A 49 -20.02 3.15 0.76
C VAL A 49 -19.22 4.45 0.92
N ASN A 50 -17.99 4.49 0.40
CA ASN A 50 -17.11 5.65 0.54
C ASN A 50 -17.61 6.88 -0.21
N SER A 51 -18.42 6.69 -1.25
CA SER A 51 -19.05 7.81 -1.98
C SER A 51 -20.39 8.25 -1.38
N GLY A 52 -20.83 7.62 -0.28
CA GLY A 52 -22.09 7.94 0.40
C GLY A 52 -23.35 7.51 -0.38
N LYS A 53 -23.20 6.58 -1.32
CA LYS A 53 -24.37 6.01 -2.03
C LYS A 53 -25.07 4.95 -1.19
N ILE A 54 -24.34 4.26 -0.33
CA ILE A 54 -24.84 3.31 0.65
C ILE A 54 -24.57 3.94 2.02
N ASP A 55 -25.63 4.29 2.74
CA ASP A 55 -25.57 4.90 4.07
C ASP A 55 -26.20 4.02 5.16
N ALA A 56 -26.93 2.96 4.76
CA ALA A 56 -27.48 1.92 5.63
C ALA A 56 -27.49 0.57 4.92
N LEU A 57 -27.26 -0.50 5.67
CA LEU A 57 -27.22 -1.86 5.14
C LEU A 57 -27.98 -2.82 6.07
N PRO A 58 -29.31 -2.78 6.09
CA PRO A 58 -30.10 -3.69 6.92
C PRO A 58 -30.00 -5.14 6.40
N GLY A 59 -30.33 -6.08 7.30
CA GLY A 59 -30.37 -7.51 6.99
C GLY A 59 -29.02 -8.19 7.19
N ARG A 60 -28.86 -9.36 6.57
CA ARG A 60 -27.72 -10.26 6.75
C ARG A 60 -26.76 -10.15 5.56
N THR A 61 -25.54 -9.75 5.84
CA THR A 61 -24.48 -9.61 4.82
C THR A 61 -23.48 -10.76 4.95
N ILE A 62 -23.32 -11.51 3.88
CA ILE A 62 -22.28 -12.55 3.79
C ILE A 62 -21.14 -12.03 2.92
N VAL A 63 -19.91 -12.14 3.44
CA VAL A 63 -18.68 -11.73 2.75
C VAL A 63 -17.90 -12.97 2.37
N VAL A 64 -17.59 -13.14 1.09
CA VAL A 64 -16.83 -14.28 0.59
C VAL A 64 -15.40 -13.84 0.32
N GLY A 65 -14.44 -14.31 1.12
CA GLY A 65 -13.02 -14.00 0.99
C GLY A 65 -12.33 -13.87 2.35
N GLY A 66 -10.99 -13.99 2.36
CA GLY A 66 -10.17 -14.01 3.57
C GLY A 66 -9.06 -12.96 3.62
N GLY A 67 -9.00 -12.04 2.66
CA GLY A 67 -8.00 -10.96 2.63
C GLY A 67 -8.44 -9.69 3.36
N ASN A 68 -7.52 -8.72 3.48
CA ASN A 68 -7.79 -7.43 4.16
C ASN A 68 -8.99 -6.70 3.56
N VAL A 69 -9.20 -6.77 2.24
CA VAL A 69 -10.37 -6.16 1.57
C VAL A 69 -11.68 -6.78 2.06
N ALA A 70 -11.70 -8.10 2.34
CA ALA A 70 -12.88 -8.75 2.91
C ALA A 70 -13.15 -8.27 4.35
N ILE A 71 -12.10 -8.05 5.13
CA ILE A 71 -12.20 -7.42 6.45
C ILE A 71 -12.81 -6.01 6.34
N ASP A 72 -12.33 -5.19 5.40
CA ASP A 72 -12.87 -3.85 5.18
C ASP A 72 -14.37 -3.89 4.84
N VAL A 73 -14.78 -4.82 3.97
CA VAL A 73 -16.20 -5.03 3.62
C VAL A 73 -17.01 -5.40 4.87
N ALA A 74 -16.56 -6.38 5.65
CA ALA A 74 -17.26 -6.85 6.84
C ALA A 74 -17.41 -5.74 7.89
N ARG A 75 -16.34 -5.00 8.16
CA ARG A 75 -16.37 -3.86 9.09
C ARG A 75 -17.32 -2.76 8.62
N ASN A 76 -17.30 -2.42 7.32
CA ASN A 76 -18.22 -1.44 6.76
C ASN A 76 -19.67 -1.93 6.85
N ALA A 77 -19.95 -3.21 6.58
CA ALA A 77 -21.29 -3.77 6.75
C ALA A 77 -21.80 -3.69 8.20
N CYS A 78 -20.95 -4.02 9.17
CA CYS A 78 -21.28 -3.85 10.59
C CYS A 78 -21.60 -2.39 10.96
N ARG A 79 -20.80 -1.44 10.45
CA ARG A 79 -20.95 0.00 10.73
C ARG A 79 -22.17 0.62 10.05
N LEU A 80 -22.59 0.05 8.93
CA LEU A 80 -23.82 0.43 8.20
C LEU A 80 -25.09 -0.19 8.77
N GLY A 81 -24.99 -0.97 9.87
CA GLY A 81 -26.13 -1.51 10.59
C GLY A 81 -26.62 -2.86 10.09
N SER A 82 -25.79 -3.63 9.40
CA SER A 82 -26.13 -5.01 9.06
C SER A 82 -26.37 -5.83 10.35
N GLU A 83 -27.49 -6.54 10.40
CA GLU A 83 -27.93 -7.27 11.60
C GLU A 83 -27.04 -8.47 11.91
N HIS A 84 -26.50 -9.09 10.84
CA HIS A 84 -25.56 -10.20 10.93
C HIS A 84 -24.55 -10.09 9.81
N VAL A 85 -23.27 -10.11 10.15
CA VAL A 85 -22.17 -10.12 9.19
C VAL A 85 -21.32 -11.36 9.42
N GLU A 86 -21.22 -12.21 8.40
CA GLU A 86 -20.35 -13.40 8.46
C GLU A 86 -19.45 -13.47 7.24
N MET A 87 -18.16 -13.70 7.48
CA MET A 87 -17.14 -13.89 6.47
C MET A 87 -16.85 -15.37 6.28
N PHE A 88 -16.71 -15.80 5.03
CA PHE A 88 -16.32 -17.16 4.68
C PHE A 88 -15.06 -17.14 3.82
N CYS A 89 -14.03 -17.90 4.21
CA CYS A 89 -12.80 -18.00 3.44
C CYS A 89 -12.33 -19.47 3.29
N LEU A 90 -11.53 -19.71 2.25
CA LEU A 90 -11.00 -21.04 1.93
C LEU A 90 -9.97 -21.50 2.95
N GLU A 91 -9.16 -20.57 3.44
CA GLU A 91 -8.02 -20.84 4.29
C GLU A 91 -8.44 -21.25 5.70
N SER A 92 -7.53 -21.90 6.41
CA SER A 92 -7.65 -22.07 7.85
C SER A 92 -7.38 -20.75 8.58
N GLU A 93 -7.80 -20.65 9.82
CA GLU A 93 -7.62 -19.48 10.66
C GLU A 93 -6.15 -19.00 10.72
N VAL A 94 -5.20 -19.94 10.81
CA VAL A 94 -3.75 -19.64 10.86
C VAL A 94 -3.21 -19.16 9.52
N LYS A 95 -3.80 -19.59 8.40
CA LYS A 95 -3.35 -19.29 7.04
C LYS A 95 -4.17 -18.20 6.35
N MET A 96 -5.12 -17.61 7.05
CA MET A 96 -5.94 -16.52 6.52
C MET A 96 -5.07 -15.34 6.11
N PRO A 97 -5.20 -14.79 4.87
CA PRO A 97 -4.34 -13.72 4.37
C PRO A 97 -4.47 -12.38 5.11
N ALA A 98 -5.63 -12.11 5.72
CA ALA A 98 -5.85 -10.91 6.51
C ALA A 98 -4.95 -10.89 7.76
N SER A 99 -4.43 -9.72 8.13
CA SER A 99 -3.60 -9.57 9.31
C SER A 99 -4.37 -9.91 10.60
N GLU A 100 -3.66 -10.40 11.61
CA GLU A 100 -4.25 -10.74 12.90
C GLU A 100 -4.94 -9.52 13.56
N GLU A 101 -4.34 -8.35 13.44
CA GLU A 101 -4.88 -7.10 13.96
C GLU A 101 -6.23 -6.77 13.30
N GLU A 102 -6.31 -6.81 11.97
CA GLU A 102 -7.54 -6.52 11.24
C GLU A 102 -8.64 -7.57 11.49
N ARG A 103 -8.27 -8.86 11.60
CA ARG A 103 -9.23 -9.91 11.98
C ARG A 103 -9.84 -9.66 13.35
N ARG A 104 -9.00 -9.28 14.32
CA ARG A 104 -9.47 -8.93 15.67
C ARG A 104 -10.42 -7.73 15.62
N GLU A 105 -10.06 -6.67 14.90
CA GLU A 105 -10.90 -5.47 14.75
C GLU A 105 -12.25 -5.78 14.10
N ALA A 106 -12.30 -6.69 13.11
CA ALA A 106 -13.56 -7.11 12.50
C ALA A 106 -14.47 -7.85 13.49
N ILE A 107 -13.89 -8.74 14.31
CA ILE A 107 -14.63 -9.45 15.36
C ILE A 107 -15.14 -8.48 16.43
N GLU A 108 -14.33 -7.50 16.81
CA GLU A 108 -14.73 -6.44 17.74
C GLU A 108 -15.85 -5.56 17.19
N ASP A 109 -15.86 -5.28 15.87
CA ASP A 109 -16.96 -4.60 15.18
C ASP A 109 -18.23 -5.48 15.07
N GLY A 110 -18.13 -6.79 15.34
CA GLY A 110 -19.25 -7.73 15.40
C GLY A 110 -19.36 -8.68 14.21
N ALA A 111 -18.36 -8.75 13.36
CA ALA A 111 -18.32 -9.74 12.27
C ALA A 111 -17.93 -11.13 12.79
N HIS A 112 -18.51 -12.18 12.20
CA HIS A 112 -18.13 -13.56 12.41
C HIS A 112 -17.21 -14.03 11.27
N ILE A 113 -16.23 -14.87 11.59
CA ILE A 113 -15.29 -15.41 10.59
C ILE A 113 -15.38 -16.94 10.58
N SER A 114 -15.72 -17.50 9.45
CA SER A 114 -15.83 -18.94 9.18
C SER A 114 -14.77 -19.38 8.17
N CYS A 115 -13.73 -20.06 8.65
CA CYS A 115 -12.62 -20.55 7.84
C CYS A 115 -12.86 -21.94 7.27
N GLY A 116 -12.21 -22.26 6.14
CA GLY A 116 -12.27 -23.57 5.50
C GLY A 116 -13.54 -23.81 4.68
N TRP A 117 -14.11 -22.77 4.09
CA TRP A 117 -15.33 -22.83 3.31
C TRP A 117 -15.21 -22.10 1.98
N GLY A 118 -15.57 -22.76 0.89
CA GLY A 118 -15.68 -22.17 -0.43
C GLY A 118 -17.14 -22.04 -0.88
N PRO A 119 -17.50 -20.98 -1.63
CA PRO A 119 -18.86 -20.80 -2.09
C PRO A 119 -19.24 -21.86 -3.14
N LYS A 120 -20.49 -22.30 -3.11
CA LYS A 120 -21.04 -23.30 -4.06
C LYS A 120 -22.14 -22.72 -4.92
N GLU A 121 -23.16 -22.12 -4.31
CA GLU A 121 -24.28 -21.49 -5.01
C GLU A 121 -24.96 -20.44 -4.12
N ILE A 122 -25.52 -19.42 -4.74
CA ILE A 122 -26.34 -18.40 -4.10
C ILE A 122 -27.80 -18.70 -4.40
N HIS A 123 -28.63 -18.71 -3.36
CA HIS A 123 -30.06 -19.01 -3.48
C HIS A 123 -30.84 -17.72 -3.64
N LEU A 124 -31.80 -17.74 -4.57
CA LEU A 124 -32.70 -16.65 -4.84
C LEU A 124 -34.12 -17.04 -4.46
N ASP A 125 -34.87 -16.06 -3.98
CA ASP A 125 -36.32 -16.21 -3.77
C ASP A 125 -37.13 -16.09 -5.10
N GLU A 126 -38.45 -16.16 -5.02
CA GLU A 126 -39.33 -16.05 -6.17
C GLU A 126 -39.25 -14.68 -6.86
N ALA A 127 -38.80 -13.65 -6.17
CA ALA A 127 -38.58 -12.31 -6.71
C ALA A 127 -37.18 -12.11 -7.31
N GLY A 128 -36.32 -13.15 -7.27
CA GLY A 128 -34.93 -13.09 -7.75
C GLY A 128 -33.98 -12.40 -6.79
N ARG A 129 -34.36 -12.22 -5.51
CA ARG A 129 -33.56 -11.63 -4.46
C ARG A 129 -32.77 -12.69 -3.72
N VAL A 130 -31.57 -12.36 -3.26
CA VAL A 130 -30.76 -13.25 -2.44
C VAL A 130 -31.51 -13.63 -1.15
N CYS A 131 -31.63 -14.94 -0.87
CA CYS A 131 -32.21 -15.48 0.36
C CYS A 131 -31.24 -16.40 1.12
N GLY A 132 -30.07 -16.69 0.57
CA GLY A 132 -29.04 -17.49 1.22
C GLY A 132 -27.90 -17.87 0.28
N ILE A 133 -26.88 -18.50 0.84
CA ILE A 133 -25.76 -19.06 0.10
C ILE A 133 -25.35 -20.40 0.69
N THR A 134 -24.98 -21.35 -0.16
CA THR A 134 -24.40 -22.63 0.25
C THR A 134 -22.90 -22.64 0.04
N PHE A 135 -22.18 -23.07 1.04
CA PHE A 135 -20.75 -23.31 1.03
C PHE A 135 -20.43 -24.80 1.04
N LYS A 136 -19.24 -25.15 0.57
CA LYS A 136 -18.64 -26.48 0.64
C LYS A 136 -17.33 -26.43 1.40
N ARG A 137 -17.02 -27.48 2.15
CA ARG A 137 -15.81 -27.56 2.95
C ARG A 137 -14.59 -27.53 2.06
N CYS A 138 -13.68 -26.57 2.27
CA CYS A 138 -12.37 -26.54 1.64
C CYS A 138 -11.39 -27.42 2.42
N THR A 139 -10.87 -28.45 1.78
CA THR A 139 -9.93 -29.40 2.39
C THR A 139 -8.48 -29.01 2.13
N ARG A 140 -8.21 -28.33 1.01
CA ARG A 140 -6.90 -27.84 0.63
C ARG A 140 -7.05 -26.59 -0.24
N VAL A 141 -6.20 -25.58 -0.04
CA VAL A 141 -6.23 -24.33 -0.83
C VAL A 141 -5.14 -24.30 -1.91
N PHE A 142 -3.96 -24.83 -1.58
CA PHE A 142 -2.80 -24.85 -2.46
C PHE A 142 -2.34 -26.29 -2.73
N ASP A 143 -1.86 -26.53 -3.95
CA ASP A 143 -1.23 -27.82 -4.30
C ASP A 143 0.16 -27.96 -3.65
N ASP A 144 0.84 -29.08 -3.92
CA ASP A 144 2.15 -29.39 -3.35
C ASP A 144 3.26 -28.47 -3.87
N GLU A 145 3.04 -27.79 -5.01
CA GLU A 145 3.93 -26.79 -5.59
C GLU A 145 3.58 -25.35 -5.14
N GLY A 146 2.62 -25.20 -4.22
CA GLY A 146 2.20 -23.89 -3.68
C GLY A 146 1.34 -23.05 -4.64
N ARG A 147 0.77 -23.66 -5.68
CA ARG A 147 -0.14 -22.96 -6.61
C ARG A 147 -1.57 -23.04 -6.07
N PHE A 148 -2.35 -21.99 -6.29
CA PHE A 148 -3.75 -21.96 -5.91
C PHE A 148 -4.56 -23.03 -6.69
N ALA A 149 -4.98 -24.08 -5.98
CA ALA A 149 -5.72 -25.22 -6.50
C ALA A 149 -6.63 -25.79 -5.41
N PRO A 150 -7.74 -25.10 -5.07
CA PRO A 150 -8.57 -25.48 -3.95
C PRO A 150 -9.31 -26.81 -4.21
N GLU A 151 -9.29 -27.68 -3.20
CA GLU A 151 -10.04 -28.94 -3.17
C GLU A 151 -11.17 -28.87 -2.16
N TYR A 152 -12.26 -29.55 -2.44
CA TYR A 152 -13.47 -29.48 -1.64
C TYR A 152 -14.04 -30.86 -1.32
N ASP A 153 -14.65 -30.98 -0.14
CA ASP A 153 -15.59 -32.06 0.14
C ASP A 153 -16.99 -31.62 -0.29
N GLU A 154 -17.47 -32.21 -1.38
CA GLU A 154 -18.78 -31.90 -1.96
C GLU A 154 -19.96 -32.41 -1.09
N ASN A 155 -19.71 -33.23 -0.06
CA ASN A 155 -20.72 -33.74 0.85
C ASN A 155 -20.82 -32.92 2.17
N ASP A 156 -19.76 -32.20 2.54
CA ASP A 156 -19.79 -31.32 3.70
C ASP A 156 -20.22 -29.91 3.26
N LEU A 157 -21.53 -29.68 3.31
CA LEU A 157 -22.16 -28.46 2.87
C LEU A 157 -22.73 -27.67 4.06
N ARG A 158 -22.57 -26.33 3.98
CA ARG A 158 -23.16 -25.41 4.96
C ARG A 158 -23.99 -24.36 4.23
N ARG A 159 -25.30 -24.37 4.44
CA ARG A 159 -26.20 -23.30 3.98
C ARG A 159 -26.34 -22.25 5.07
N VAL A 160 -26.25 -20.99 4.68
CA VAL A 160 -26.54 -19.82 5.56
C VAL A 160 -27.53 -18.89 4.85
N ASP A 161 -28.38 -18.26 5.65
CA ASP A 161 -29.29 -17.27 5.15
C ASP A 161 -28.53 -15.96 4.90
N ALA A 162 -28.88 -15.27 3.82
CA ALA A 162 -28.30 -14.00 3.42
C ALA A 162 -29.33 -13.13 2.73
N ASP A 163 -29.23 -11.84 2.93
CA ASP A 163 -30.00 -10.84 2.19
C ASP A 163 -29.08 -10.11 1.19
N ARG A 164 -27.76 -10.27 1.36
CA ARG A 164 -26.71 -9.73 0.47
C ARG A 164 -25.46 -10.59 0.52
N VAL A 165 -24.81 -10.71 -0.63
CA VAL A 165 -23.50 -11.37 -0.74
C VAL A 165 -22.48 -10.40 -1.34
N VAL A 166 -21.31 -10.26 -0.70
CA VAL A 166 -20.21 -9.44 -1.23
C VAL A 166 -19.02 -10.34 -1.54
N MET A 167 -18.68 -10.44 -2.82
CA MET A 167 -17.59 -11.26 -3.32
C MET A 167 -16.26 -10.51 -3.19
N SER A 168 -15.37 -10.99 -2.31
CA SER A 168 -14.04 -10.41 -2.01
C SER A 168 -12.91 -11.39 -2.30
N ILE A 169 -12.99 -12.09 -3.43
CA ILE A 169 -12.08 -13.18 -3.83
C ILE A 169 -10.97 -12.72 -4.77
N GLY A 170 -10.60 -11.49 -4.69
CA GLY A 170 -9.50 -10.87 -5.42
C GLY A 170 -9.93 -9.71 -6.28
N GLN A 171 -8.92 -9.02 -6.82
CA GLN A 171 -9.07 -7.83 -7.64
C GLN A 171 -8.48 -8.07 -9.02
N SER A 172 -8.90 -7.27 -10.00
CA SER A 172 -8.41 -7.32 -11.38
C SER A 172 -8.15 -5.91 -11.90
N ILE A 173 -7.25 -5.82 -12.89
CA ILE A 173 -6.95 -4.58 -13.59
C ILE A 173 -7.99 -4.41 -14.70
N VAL A 174 -8.62 -3.26 -14.75
CA VAL A 174 -9.57 -2.90 -15.82
C VAL A 174 -8.86 -1.95 -16.78
N TRP A 175 -8.25 -2.50 -17.81
CA TRP A 175 -7.54 -1.72 -18.81
C TRP A 175 -8.45 -0.94 -19.75
N GLY A 176 -9.65 -1.48 -20.07
CA GLY A 176 -10.48 -0.93 -21.14
C GLY A 176 -9.64 -0.75 -22.41
N ASP A 177 -9.81 0.37 -23.08
CA ASP A 177 -9.10 0.72 -24.31
C ASP A 177 -7.80 1.53 -24.06
N LEU A 178 -7.35 1.67 -22.80
CA LEU A 178 -6.21 2.51 -22.44
C LEU A 178 -4.92 2.13 -23.18
N LEU A 179 -4.68 0.84 -23.36
CA LEU A 179 -3.49 0.31 -24.01
C LEU A 179 -3.70 -0.04 -25.49
N ALA A 180 -4.87 0.28 -26.06
CA ALA A 180 -5.16 -0.02 -27.45
C ALA A 180 -4.12 0.62 -28.39
N GLY A 181 -3.56 -0.18 -29.29
CA GLY A 181 -2.52 0.25 -30.24
C GLY A 181 -1.11 0.41 -29.65
N SER A 182 -0.91 0.22 -28.33
CA SER A 182 0.40 0.26 -27.72
C SER A 182 1.12 -1.10 -27.78
N LYS A 183 2.44 -1.09 -27.58
CA LYS A 183 3.28 -2.30 -27.50
C LYS A 183 3.41 -2.82 -26.07
N VAL A 184 2.59 -2.32 -25.12
CA VAL A 184 2.63 -2.78 -23.73
C VAL A 184 2.20 -4.23 -23.66
N GLU A 185 3.03 -5.08 -23.12
CA GLU A 185 2.77 -6.51 -22.94
C GLU A 185 2.14 -6.75 -21.57
N LEU A 186 1.16 -7.65 -21.51
CA LEU A 186 0.49 -8.06 -20.29
C LEU A 186 0.87 -9.49 -19.92
N GLY A 187 1.13 -9.73 -18.62
CA GLY A 187 1.39 -11.05 -18.08
C GLY A 187 0.09 -11.87 -17.89
N ARG A 188 0.23 -13.09 -17.36
CA ARG A 188 -0.91 -14.00 -17.13
C ARG A 188 -1.99 -13.42 -16.23
N SER A 189 -1.61 -12.60 -15.25
CA SER A 189 -2.52 -11.92 -14.32
C SER A 189 -3.06 -10.59 -14.87
N GLN A 190 -2.87 -10.30 -16.16
CA GLN A 190 -3.18 -9.02 -16.79
C GLN A 190 -2.37 -7.83 -16.24
N GLY A 191 -1.34 -8.05 -15.45
CA GLY A 191 -0.38 -7.03 -15.03
C GLY A 191 0.51 -6.63 -16.20
N ALA A 192 0.88 -5.35 -16.28
CA ALA A 192 1.78 -4.87 -17.31
C ALA A 192 3.22 -5.36 -17.08
N LEU A 193 3.86 -5.84 -18.12
CA LEU A 193 5.29 -6.22 -18.08
C LEU A 193 6.16 -4.98 -18.24
N ALA A 194 7.13 -4.82 -17.34
CA ALA A 194 8.05 -3.69 -17.35
C ALA A 194 9.40 -4.09 -16.76
N ASP A 195 10.44 -3.32 -17.09
CA ASP A 195 11.75 -3.47 -16.48
C ASP A 195 11.69 -3.16 -14.97
N PRO A 196 12.19 -4.06 -14.10
CA PRO A 196 12.01 -3.95 -12.65
C PRO A 196 12.79 -2.79 -12.00
N GLN A 197 13.74 -2.19 -12.72
CA GLN A 197 14.53 -1.06 -12.21
C GLN A 197 14.00 0.28 -12.72
N THR A 198 13.52 0.32 -13.95
CA THR A 198 13.09 1.55 -14.61
C THR A 198 11.58 1.71 -14.68
N TYR A 199 10.82 0.63 -14.47
CA TYR A 199 9.37 0.58 -14.67
C TYR A 199 8.92 0.92 -16.09
N GLN A 200 9.84 0.89 -17.07
CA GLN A 200 9.56 1.12 -18.47
C GLN A 200 8.98 -0.15 -19.11
N THR A 201 7.94 0.00 -19.90
CA THR A 201 7.32 -1.08 -20.68
C THR A 201 8.00 -1.29 -22.02
N ALA A 202 7.52 -2.23 -22.83
CA ALA A 202 7.93 -2.40 -24.22
C ALA A 202 7.59 -1.17 -25.09
N GLU A 203 6.62 -0.34 -24.68
CA GLU A 203 6.39 0.97 -25.29
C GLU A 203 7.27 2.01 -24.58
N PRO A 204 8.26 2.61 -25.27
CA PRO A 204 9.34 3.36 -24.61
C PRO A 204 8.90 4.58 -23.80
N ASP A 205 7.79 5.21 -24.16
CA ASP A 205 7.23 6.39 -23.47
C ASP A 205 6.21 6.03 -22.38
N ILE A 206 5.93 4.72 -22.18
CA ILE A 206 4.99 4.25 -21.17
C ILE A 206 5.72 3.56 -20.02
N PHE A 207 5.49 4.07 -18.82
CA PHE A 207 5.96 3.54 -17.55
C PHE A 207 4.76 3.10 -16.72
N VAL A 208 4.95 2.10 -15.88
CA VAL A 208 3.87 1.54 -15.04
C VAL A 208 4.31 1.41 -13.59
N GLY A 209 3.37 1.39 -12.66
CA GLY A 209 3.67 1.11 -11.26
C GLY A 209 2.43 0.98 -10.39
N GLY A 210 2.62 0.57 -9.14
CA GLY A 210 1.54 0.15 -8.27
C GLY A 210 0.91 -1.16 -8.76
N ASP A 211 -0.35 -1.38 -8.47
CA ASP A 211 -1.02 -2.67 -8.67
C ASP A 211 -1.07 -3.14 -10.13
N VAL A 212 -1.02 -2.22 -11.10
CA VAL A 212 -0.98 -2.62 -12.53
C VAL A 212 0.31 -3.33 -12.91
N TYR A 213 1.36 -3.22 -12.08
CA TYR A 213 2.65 -3.88 -12.27
C TYR A 213 2.87 -5.02 -11.27
N THR A 214 2.62 -4.78 -9.99
CA THR A 214 2.94 -5.74 -8.92
C THR A 214 1.78 -6.66 -8.54
N GLY A 215 0.57 -6.41 -9.04
CA GLY A 215 -0.67 -6.90 -8.44
C GLY A 215 -1.04 -6.08 -7.18
N PRO A 216 -2.19 -6.34 -6.55
CA PRO A 216 -2.65 -5.63 -5.37
C PRO A 216 -1.64 -5.73 -4.22
N ARG A 217 -1.17 -4.55 -3.73
CA ARG A 217 -0.22 -4.41 -2.63
C ARG A 217 -0.57 -3.21 -1.75
N PHE A 218 0.29 -2.94 -0.77
CA PHE A 218 0.12 -1.78 0.12
C PHE A 218 0.40 -0.45 -0.59
N ALA A 219 -0.25 0.61 -0.13
CA ALA A 219 -0.04 1.96 -0.68
C ALA A 219 1.43 2.40 -0.66
N ILE A 220 2.21 1.95 0.33
CA ILE A 220 3.64 2.27 0.42
C ILE A 220 4.45 1.68 -0.74
N ASP A 221 4.06 0.50 -1.26
CA ASP A 221 4.68 -0.10 -2.43
C ASP A 221 4.41 0.72 -3.69
N ALA A 222 3.17 1.21 -3.83
CA ALA A 222 2.79 2.10 -4.93
C ALA A 222 3.53 3.44 -4.87
N ILE A 223 3.73 4.01 -3.66
CA ILE A 223 4.54 5.22 -3.46
C ILE A 223 6.00 4.99 -3.86
N ALA A 224 6.57 3.86 -3.47
CA ALA A 224 7.94 3.50 -3.83
C ALA A 224 8.10 3.35 -5.36
N ALA A 225 7.17 2.62 -6.00
CA ALA A 225 7.15 2.47 -7.45
C ALA A 225 6.99 3.82 -8.17
N GLY A 226 6.11 4.69 -7.66
CA GLY A 226 5.91 6.04 -8.18
C GLY A 226 7.16 6.91 -8.14
N LYS A 227 7.93 6.87 -7.04
CA LYS A 227 9.20 7.60 -6.91
C LYS A 227 10.22 7.13 -7.94
N GLU A 228 10.41 5.83 -8.08
CA GLU A 228 11.36 5.27 -9.05
C GLU A 228 10.91 5.48 -10.49
N GLY A 229 9.62 5.30 -10.76
CA GLY A 229 9.03 5.57 -12.08
C GLY A 229 9.14 7.04 -12.49
N ALA A 230 8.93 7.98 -11.58
CA ALA A 230 9.10 9.41 -11.85
C ALA A 230 10.54 9.77 -12.26
N ILE A 231 11.55 9.16 -11.64
CA ILE A 231 12.96 9.32 -12.04
C ILE A 231 13.16 8.81 -13.46
N SER A 232 12.59 7.67 -13.81
CA SER A 232 12.68 7.10 -15.15
C SER A 232 12.03 8.00 -16.20
N LEU A 233 10.80 8.40 -15.94
CA LEU A 233 10.03 9.26 -16.82
C LEU A 233 10.73 10.61 -17.05
N HIS A 234 11.25 11.23 -15.99
CA HIS A 234 12.02 12.47 -16.08
C HIS A 234 13.26 12.28 -16.98
N ARG A 235 14.05 11.22 -16.73
CA ARG A 235 15.25 10.92 -17.53
C ARG A 235 14.92 10.62 -18.99
N PHE A 236 13.83 9.90 -19.24
CA PHE A 236 13.36 9.62 -20.60
C PHE A 236 13.08 10.91 -21.37
N VAL A 237 12.31 11.82 -20.77
CA VAL A 237 11.98 13.12 -21.39
C VAL A 237 13.23 13.96 -21.63
N GLN A 238 14.24 13.89 -20.76
CA GLN A 238 15.53 14.56 -20.88
C GLN A 238 16.51 13.80 -21.81
N LYS A 239 16.10 12.67 -22.39
CA LYS A 239 16.98 11.81 -23.22
C LYS A 239 18.22 11.32 -22.46
N ALA A 240 18.14 11.20 -21.14
CA ALA A 240 19.20 10.70 -20.29
C ALA A 240 19.09 9.18 -20.09
N THR A 241 20.19 8.54 -19.72
CA THR A 241 20.23 7.11 -19.42
C THR A 241 19.40 6.78 -18.18
N LEU A 242 18.45 5.84 -18.31
CA LEU A 242 17.49 5.51 -17.25
C LEU A 242 18.15 4.82 -16.05
N THR A 243 19.23 4.07 -16.24
CA THR A 243 19.82 3.17 -15.23
C THR A 243 21.00 3.75 -14.45
N ILE A 244 21.66 4.80 -14.94
CA ILE A 244 22.86 5.37 -14.28
C ILE A 244 22.53 5.85 -12.87
N GLY A 245 23.35 5.42 -11.90
CA GLY A 245 23.24 5.81 -10.49
C GLY A 245 22.02 5.20 -9.76
N ARG A 246 21.36 4.21 -10.35
CA ARG A 246 20.34 3.42 -9.69
C ARG A 246 20.97 2.19 -9.06
N ASN A 247 21.04 2.19 -7.75
CA ASN A 247 21.45 1.01 -7.00
C ASN A 247 20.23 0.09 -6.85
N ARG A 248 20.39 -1.19 -7.17
CA ARG A 248 19.43 -2.21 -6.75
C ARG A 248 19.45 -2.28 -5.24
N ARG A 249 18.35 -1.90 -4.61
CA ARG A 249 18.17 -2.13 -3.17
C ARG A 249 18.05 -3.62 -2.97
N GLN A 250 18.97 -4.21 -2.25
CA GLN A 250 18.83 -5.57 -1.75
C GLN A 250 18.18 -5.47 -0.37
N PHE A 251 17.01 -6.07 -0.23
CA PHE A 251 16.38 -6.25 1.08
C PHE A 251 16.89 -7.56 1.65
N VAL A 252 17.38 -7.50 2.86
CA VAL A 252 17.71 -8.68 3.64
C VAL A 252 16.54 -8.90 4.58
N GLU A 253 15.85 -10.03 4.42
CA GLU A 253 14.84 -10.46 5.37
C GLU A 253 15.53 -10.93 6.64
N LEU A 254 15.20 -10.28 7.77
CA LEU A 254 15.74 -10.67 9.06
C LEU A 254 14.96 -11.87 9.58
N ASP A 255 15.65 -12.96 9.87
CA ASP A 255 15.10 -14.08 10.61
C ASP A 255 14.85 -13.64 12.06
N LYS A 256 13.59 -13.27 12.33
CA LYS A 256 13.17 -12.76 13.65
C LYS A 256 13.17 -13.84 14.73
N GLU A 257 13.03 -15.11 14.35
CA GLU A 257 12.99 -16.23 15.30
C GLU A 257 14.38 -16.59 15.81
N ASN A 258 15.39 -16.47 14.96
CA ASN A 258 16.78 -16.77 15.27
C ASN A 258 17.65 -15.52 15.44
N ALA A 259 17.07 -14.32 15.43
CA ALA A 259 17.81 -13.09 15.63
C ALA A 259 18.47 -13.07 17.02
N LEU A 260 19.79 -12.87 17.07
CA LEU A 260 20.50 -12.67 18.32
C LEU A 260 20.03 -11.39 18.98
N ILE A 261 19.33 -11.53 20.11
CA ILE A 261 18.92 -10.39 20.93
C ILE A 261 20.16 -9.90 21.69
N PRO A 262 20.57 -8.63 21.55
CA PRO A 262 21.72 -8.10 22.28
C PRO A 262 21.56 -8.23 23.79
N VAL A 263 22.66 -8.50 24.49
CA VAL A 263 22.67 -8.50 25.95
C VAL A 263 22.25 -7.11 26.46
N GLY A 264 21.27 -7.07 27.36
CA GLY A 264 20.73 -5.82 27.90
C GLY A 264 19.58 -5.22 27.10
N PHE A 265 19.02 -5.96 26.11
CA PHE A 265 17.81 -5.56 25.42
C PHE A 265 16.64 -5.41 26.42
N ASP A 266 15.92 -4.31 26.29
CA ASP A 266 14.75 -4.04 27.13
C ASP A 266 13.53 -4.87 26.66
N ASN A 267 13.14 -5.85 27.50
CA ASN A 267 11.96 -6.70 27.30
C ASN A 267 10.64 -6.04 27.77
N THR A 268 10.62 -4.74 28.03
CA THR A 268 9.40 -4.03 28.43
C THR A 268 8.29 -4.26 27.42
N PRO A 269 7.09 -4.70 27.81
CA PRO A 269 5.98 -4.93 26.90
C PRO A 269 5.59 -3.65 26.14
N ARG A 270 5.19 -3.84 24.87
CA ARG A 270 4.67 -2.74 24.05
C ARG A 270 3.49 -2.07 24.75
N GLN A 271 3.46 -0.74 24.75
CA GLN A 271 2.30 0.00 25.22
C GLN A 271 1.12 -0.21 24.27
N GLN A 272 -0.07 -0.34 24.84
CA GLN A 272 -1.30 -0.49 24.07
C GLN A 272 -2.02 0.86 23.99
N ILE A 273 -2.61 1.15 22.83
CA ILE A 273 -3.49 2.31 22.66
C ILE A 273 -4.82 2.03 23.38
N GLY A 274 -5.47 3.08 23.84
CA GLY A 274 -6.84 3.01 24.32
C GLY A 274 -7.84 3.10 23.17
N TYR A 275 -9.09 2.74 23.45
CA TYR A 275 -10.21 2.85 22.51
C TYR A 275 -11.38 3.59 23.16
N ASN A 276 -12.05 4.43 22.38
CA ASN A 276 -13.28 5.10 22.79
C ASN A 276 -14.49 4.22 22.41
N GLU A 277 -15.04 3.50 23.36
CA GLU A 277 -16.18 2.59 23.18
C GLU A 277 -17.41 3.26 22.52
N ALA A 278 -17.62 4.57 22.77
CA ALA A 278 -18.74 5.30 22.18
C ALA A 278 -18.60 5.52 20.67
N LEU A 279 -17.39 5.36 20.12
CA LEU A 279 -17.11 5.49 18.69
C LEU A 279 -17.00 4.13 17.97
N ARG A 280 -17.06 3.02 18.72
CA ARG A 280 -17.08 1.66 18.16
C ARG A 280 -18.24 1.51 17.17
N ARG A 281 -17.98 0.78 16.08
CA ARG A 281 -18.94 0.57 14.99
C ARG A 281 -19.42 1.88 14.33
N THR A 282 -18.61 2.92 14.38
CA THR A 282 -18.83 4.15 13.62
C THR A 282 -17.71 4.37 12.60
N PHE A 283 -17.89 5.31 11.68
CA PHE A 283 -16.84 5.72 10.73
C PHE A 283 -15.84 6.72 11.34
N ARG A 284 -15.90 6.98 12.63
CA ARG A 284 -14.95 7.85 13.35
C ARG A 284 -13.80 7.02 13.92
N ASP A 285 -12.62 7.63 14.03
CA ASP A 285 -11.48 6.97 14.67
C ASP A 285 -11.73 6.79 16.16
N GLU A 286 -11.79 5.54 16.59
CA GLU A 286 -12.02 5.16 18.00
C GLU A 286 -10.72 5.09 18.82
N ARG A 287 -9.55 5.14 18.16
CA ARG A 287 -8.25 5.00 18.80
C ARG A 287 -7.91 6.24 19.63
N ILE A 288 -7.42 6.01 20.83
CA ILE A 288 -6.93 7.06 21.73
C ILE A 288 -5.41 7.07 21.65
N ALA A 289 -4.83 8.22 21.29
CA ALA A 289 -3.38 8.40 21.20
C ALA A 289 -2.70 8.12 22.56
N PHE A 290 -1.44 7.76 22.51
CA PHE A 290 -0.62 7.58 23.70
C PHE A 290 -0.54 8.84 24.55
N THR A 291 -0.56 8.65 25.86
CA THR A 291 -0.20 9.70 26.82
C THR A 291 1.30 10.00 26.72
N ALA A 292 1.74 11.17 27.20
CA ALA A 292 3.14 11.53 27.23
C ALA A 292 4.02 10.48 27.95
N GLN A 293 3.51 9.85 29.01
CA GLN A 293 4.23 8.78 29.72
C GLN A 293 4.35 7.50 28.88
N GLN A 294 3.30 7.13 28.15
CA GLN A 294 3.36 5.99 27.22
C GLN A 294 4.34 6.25 26.07
N VAL A 295 4.35 7.46 25.51
CA VAL A 295 5.32 7.86 24.48
C VAL A 295 6.74 7.75 25.01
N GLN A 296 7.03 8.22 26.24
CA GLN A 296 8.35 8.09 26.85
C GLN A 296 8.78 6.63 27.01
N LYS A 297 7.88 5.74 27.41
CA LYS A 297 8.18 4.30 27.53
C LYS A 297 8.46 3.67 26.15
N GLU A 298 7.67 3.99 25.14
CA GLU A 298 7.88 3.44 23.80
C GLU A 298 9.15 4.00 23.13
N THR A 299 9.45 5.28 23.31
CA THR A 299 10.67 5.87 22.75
C THR A 299 11.93 5.38 23.45
N ALA A 300 11.87 5.05 24.74
CA ALA A 300 13.00 4.47 25.48
C ALA A 300 13.44 3.10 24.93
N ARG A 301 12.51 2.31 24.41
CA ARG A 301 12.78 1.00 23.80
C ARG A 301 13.00 1.03 22.27
N CYS A 302 12.96 2.21 21.67
CA CYS A 302 13.12 2.37 20.23
C CYS A 302 14.57 2.09 19.80
N LEU A 303 14.74 1.19 18.84
CA LEU A 303 16.04 0.83 18.26
C LEU A 303 16.55 1.83 17.22
N SER A 304 15.78 2.87 16.93
CA SER A 304 16.11 3.89 15.91
C SER A 304 16.39 3.33 14.50
N CYS A 305 15.89 2.14 14.19
CA CYS A 305 16.19 1.44 12.93
C CYS A 305 15.58 2.13 11.69
N GLY A 306 14.55 2.96 11.87
CA GLY A 306 13.92 3.76 10.81
C GLY A 306 14.16 5.27 10.97
N ALA A 307 15.04 5.70 11.88
CA ALA A 307 15.29 7.12 12.11
C ALA A 307 15.91 7.79 10.86
N SER A 308 15.37 8.94 10.48
CA SER A 308 15.99 9.76 9.44
C SER A 308 17.27 10.42 9.97
N VAL A 309 18.37 10.19 9.29
CA VAL A 309 19.67 10.78 9.66
C VAL A 309 20.07 11.76 8.57
N VAL A 310 20.45 12.97 8.99
CA VAL A 310 21.02 13.97 8.10
C VAL A 310 22.51 13.68 7.94
N ASP A 311 22.97 13.46 6.71
CA ASP A 311 24.40 13.40 6.40
C ASP A 311 24.96 14.83 6.33
N PRO A 312 25.78 15.27 7.33
CA PRO A 312 26.28 16.63 7.38
C PRO A 312 27.23 16.98 6.22
N ASN A 313 27.80 15.96 5.56
CA ASN A 313 28.67 16.17 4.40
C ASN A 313 27.88 16.42 3.09
N LYS A 314 26.63 15.96 3.06
CA LYS A 314 25.72 16.12 1.91
C LYS A 314 24.69 17.23 2.14
N CYS A 315 24.42 17.58 3.38
CA CYS A 315 23.46 18.62 3.72
C CYS A 315 24.05 20.00 3.41
N ILE A 316 23.39 20.74 2.52
CA ILE A 316 23.78 22.12 2.17
C ILE A 316 23.04 23.17 2.98
N GLY A 317 22.21 22.80 3.95
CA GLY A 317 21.46 23.71 4.80
C GLY A 317 20.37 24.51 4.06
N CYS A 318 19.83 23.99 2.95
CA CYS A 318 18.87 24.71 2.11
C CYS A 318 17.48 24.91 2.74
N GLY A 319 17.16 24.24 3.85
CA GLY A 319 15.89 24.39 4.56
C GLY A 319 14.68 23.69 3.93
N VAL A 320 14.79 23.02 2.78
CA VAL A 320 13.65 22.35 2.13
C VAL A 320 13.01 21.30 3.05
N CYS A 321 13.81 20.56 3.82
CA CYS A 321 13.28 19.58 4.76
C CYS A 321 12.42 20.21 5.86
N THR A 322 12.77 21.40 6.35
CA THR A 322 11.99 22.11 7.38
C THR A 322 10.63 22.55 6.85
N THR A 323 10.56 22.97 5.59
CA THR A 323 9.29 23.39 4.95
C THR A 323 8.40 22.22 4.54
N LYS A 324 8.96 21.00 4.44
CA LYS A 324 8.23 19.80 4.05
C LYS A 324 7.78 18.94 5.24
N CYS A 325 8.30 19.21 6.43
CA CYS A 325 7.90 18.48 7.63
C CYS A 325 6.58 19.04 8.16
N ALA A 326 5.49 18.28 7.97
CA ALA A 326 4.16 18.68 8.47
C ALA A 326 4.06 18.68 10.01
N PHE A 327 5.02 18.04 10.70
CA PHE A 327 5.05 17.90 12.15
C PHE A 327 6.00 18.90 12.82
N ASP A 328 6.61 19.80 12.08
CA ASP A 328 7.62 20.74 12.57
C ASP A 328 8.76 20.06 13.38
N ALA A 329 9.12 18.84 12.98
CA ALA A 329 10.11 18.02 13.67
C ALA A 329 11.55 18.24 13.17
N ILE A 330 11.75 19.08 12.16
CA ILE A 330 13.06 19.34 11.55
C ILE A 330 13.37 20.82 11.65
N HIS A 331 14.41 21.16 12.35
CA HIS A 331 14.90 22.53 12.52
C HIS A 331 16.34 22.68 12.04
N LEU A 332 16.64 23.79 11.42
CA LEU A 332 18.02 24.17 11.08
C LEU A 332 18.63 24.94 12.23
N HIS A 333 19.75 24.44 12.74
CA HIS A 333 20.58 25.12 13.71
C HIS A 333 21.87 25.60 13.06
N ARG A 334 22.25 26.83 13.38
CA ARG A 334 23.47 27.42 12.89
C ARG A 334 24.60 27.08 13.87
N GLU A 335 25.44 26.13 13.50
CA GLU A 335 26.58 25.71 14.34
C GLU A 335 27.75 26.68 14.28
N ARG A 336 27.89 27.40 13.17
CA ARG A 336 28.98 28.33 12.91
C ARG A 336 28.45 29.66 12.37
N PRO A 337 27.91 30.55 13.22
CA PRO A 337 27.33 31.80 12.77
C PRO A 337 28.35 32.70 12.08
N GLU A 338 29.65 32.59 12.41
CA GLU A 338 30.72 33.34 11.77
C GLU A 338 30.91 32.97 10.28
N CYS A 339 30.46 31.80 9.84
CA CYS A 339 30.54 31.39 8.44
C CYS A 339 29.45 31.98 7.55
N THR A 340 28.57 32.79 8.12
CA THR A 340 27.38 33.34 7.42
C THR A 340 27.53 34.78 6.96
N HIS A 341 28.70 35.35 7.06
CA HIS A 341 28.98 36.67 6.45
C HIS A 341 28.96 36.51 4.93
N MET A 342 27.86 36.93 4.33
CA MET A 342 27.79 37.05 2.88
C MET A 342 28.60 38.27 2.47
N ILE A 343 29.65 38.01 1.69
CA ILE A 343 30.48 39.05 1.12
C ILE A 343 29.95 39.27 -0.31
N PRO A 344 29.68 40.54 -0.70
CA PRO A 344 29.34 40.87 -2.10
C PRO A 344 30.39 40.27 -3.05
N ALA A 345 29.96 39.87 -4.25
CA ALA A 345 30.84 39.20 -5.21
C ALA A 345 32.04 40.08 -5.59
N GLU A 346 31.87 41.40 -5.59
CA GLU A 346 32.87 42.43 -5.88
C GLU A 346 33.98 42.47 -4.82
N ASP A 347 33.65 42.17 -3.56
CA ASP A 347 34.60 42.19 -2.44
C ASP A 347 35.24 40.82 -2.16
N LYS A 348 34.81 39.77 -2.85
CA LYS A 348 35.27 38.41 -2.65
C LYS A 348 36.78 38.26 -2.77
N MET A 349 37.37 38.92 -3.74
CA MET A 349 38.83 38.88 -3.95
C MET A 349 39.59 39.51 -2.79
N LYS A 350 39.08 40.65 -2.26
CA LYS A 350 39.70 41.32 -1.10
C LYS A 350 39.67 40.40 0.16
N ALA A 351 38.57 39.72 0.36
CA ALA A 351 38.41 38.77 1.49
C ALA A 351 39.27 37.53 1.37
N ILE A 352 39.49 36.99 0.17
CA ILE A 352 40.26 35.78 -0.07
C ILE A 352 41.78 36.03 -0.10
N LEU A 353 42.22 37.24 -0.53
CA LEU A 353 43.62 37.56 -0.72
C LEU A 353 44.48 37.32 0.52
N PRO A 354 44.10 37.70 1.74
CA PRO A 354 44.91 37.42 2.95
C PRO A 354 45.06 35.89 3.21
N TYR A 355 44.04 35.14 2.89
CA TYR A 355 44.12 33.67 3.03
C TYR A 355 45.01 33.02 1.98
N MET A 356 44.97 33.51 0.74
CA MET A 356 45.85 33.04 -0.34
C MET A 356 47.32 33.33 -0.01
N VAL A 357 47.61 34.51 0.49
CA VAL A 357 48.97 34.87 0.90
C VAL A 357 49.48 33.98 2.07
N LYS A 358 48.65 33.81 3.10
CA LYS A 358 48.99 32.93 4.24
C LYS A 358 49.19 31.44 3.79
N ARG A 359 48.39 30.99 2.85
CA ARG A 359 48.52 29.65 2.28
C ARG A 359 49.81 29.50 1.50
N GLU A 360 50.15 30.45 0.65
CA GLU A 360 51.37 30.43 -0.15
C GLU A 360 52.62 30.43 0.74
N ILE A 361 52.61 31.25 1.81
CA ILE A 361 53.72 31.26 2.80
C ILE A 361 53.85 29.89 3.49
N LYS A 362 52.76 29.25 3.85
CA LYS A 362 52.76 27.89 4.44
C LYS A 362 53.35 26.86 3.47
N ILE A 363 52.94 26.89 2.21
CA ILE A 363 53.42 25.98 1.16
C ILE A 363 54.94 26.14 0.96
N ARG A 364 55.41 27.39 0.83
CA ARG A 364 56.85 27.69 0.68
C ARG A 364 57.69 27.25 1.91
N LYS A 365 57.12 27.35 3.12
CA LYS A 365 57.78 26.86 4.35
C LYS A 365 57.81 25.35 4.44
N ALA A 366 56.77 24.66 3.96
CA ALA A 366 56.70 23.20 3.93
C ALA A 366 57.59 22.57 2.85
N GLY A 367 57.77 23.24 1.73
CA GLY A 367 58.66 22.79 0.63
C GLY A 367 60.16 23.05 0.86
N LYS A 368 60.53 23.64 2.02
CA LYS A 368 61.91 23.85 2.46
C LYS A 368 62.35 22.87 3.55
N LYS A 369 61.52 21.89 3.89
CA LYS A 369 61.85 20.72 4.69
C LYS A 369 61.93 19.49 3.76
#